data_b474d8ec01b500c9f468eb3ebb059634
#
_entry.id   b474d8ec01b500c9f468eb3ebb059634
#
_cell.length_a   1.000
_cell.length_b   1.000
_cell.length_c   1.000
_cell.angle_alpha   90.00
_cell.angle_beta   90.00
_cell.angle_gamma   90.00
#
_symmetry.space_group_name_H-M   'P 1'
#
loop_
_entity.id
_entity.type
_entity.pdbx_description
1 polymer ?
#
loop_
_entity_poly.entity_id
_entity_poly.type
_entity_poly.pdbx_seq_one_letter_code
_entity_poly.pdbx_strand_id
1 'polypeptide(L)'
;VPGIEPSIKFPIHFGTSGFRGRWGVEYTEPVVRTITQAICDYLLEDGLAGKIVVIGYDSREYADIAAEWCTDVVLGNGFAVHLTSRDTPTPALAFYAGEVLAERSAGVINCTSSHNPVEWHGIKFSLRDGSISPPRVTDFISERSTAYQRSELTHAPTKQDPGHPEMVDPREPYCQWLLDSGETDCRISLDHNRMRSYFADKLVIVDEMHGTGRGYLRTILDIIGVPFQVIHAERDPRLGGLRAANPEEPHIQLLKETVAKTGAVLGLGLDTDADRYGIVDRGGSYIEPNAVLAMLTRYLGVERGLTGCVATTYVTTHILERIAADIENNDSFRPAPGSLPMHRRDPDYKVVRGAPDGMVTRNVFTVLTGLKYIIQVPQMARDYTLLDDPPPDWRCRLLIGGEQASGLTSKGHVPDKDGIWASLLVLDMVAYFGTSLQEIWRETQSLYGGSITAPINLTVPDKHKAPFIDSYLDAGRDGRLAGMAVVFAGGIPGKYAELMLEDENGNTDNFLHIRPSGTEPLIRVYLETSSELAMNALRAKIDEDAAAI
;
A
#
# COMPACT_ATOMS: atom_id res chain seq x y z
N VAL A 1 -6.57 33.69 26.10
CA VAL A 1 -5.45 33.66 27.02
C VAL A 1 -4.18 33.74 26.20
N PRO A 2 -3.32 34.78 26.35
CA PRO A 2 -2.11 34.88 25.57
C PRO A 2 -1.04 33.92 26.15
N GLY A 3 -0.41 33.14 25.23
CA GLY A 3 0.97 32.73 25.37
C GLY A 3 1.25 31.54 26.29
N ILE A 4 0.87 30.35 25.90
CA ILE A 4 1.70 29.15 26.07
C ILE A 4 1.63 28.42 24.72
N GLU A 5 2.57 28.69 23.82
CA GLU A 5 2.87 27.74 22.76
C GLU A 5 3.42 26.49 23.43
N PRO A 6 2.74 25.34 23.37
CA PRO A 6 3.35 24.11 23.79
C PRO A 6 4.49 23.84 22.81
N SER A 7 5.72 24.04 23.27
CA SER A 7 6.92 23.72 22.49
C SER A 7 6.79 22.26 22.02
N ILE A 8 6.66 22.05 20.71
CA ILE A 8 6.63 20.72 20.10
C ILE A 8 7.98 20.07 20.43
N LYS A 9 7.98 19.03 21.27
CA LYS A 9 9.18 18.47 21.92
C LYS A 9 9.91 17.41 21.08
N PHE A 10 9.42 17.08 19.89
CA PHE A 10 9.96 16.03 19.02
C PHE A 10 9.95 16.50 17.56
N PRO A 11 10.88 16.01 16.71
CA PRO A 11 10.90 16.37 15.31
C PRO A 11 9.67 15.83 14.60
N ILE A 12 9.00 16.66 13.81
CA ILE A 12 7.94 16.22 12.91
C ILE A 12 8.61 15.58 11.68
N HIS A 13 8.38 14.28 11.50
CA HIS A 13 8.79 13.56 10.31
C HIS A 13 7.57 13.12 9.52
N PHE A 14 7.39 13.71 8.34
CA PHE A 14 6.32 13.35 7.42
C PHE A 14 6.82 12.27 6.45
N GLY A 15 6.63 11.01 6.84
CA GLY A 15 7.19 9.86 6.12
C GLY A 15 6.37 9.41 4.90
N THR A 16 6.68 8.22 4.40
CA THR A 16 6.06 7.60 3.22
C THR A 16 4.53 7.50 3.29
N SER A 17 3.99 7.35 4.50
CA SER A 17 2.54 7.24 4.75
C SER A 17 2.03 8.40 5.60
N GLY A 18 2.66 9.56 5.50
CA GLY A 18 2.30 10.75 6.26
C GLY A 18 2.94 10.82 7.65
N PHE A 19 2.42 11.68 8.49
CA PHE A 19 2.78 11.78 9.91
C PHE A 19 1.90 10.84 10.75
N ARG A 20 2.47 10.24 11.78
CA ARG A 20 1.74 9.41 12.76
C ARG A 20 2.23 9.69 14.17
N GLY A 21 1.30 9.75 15.12
CA GLY A 21 1.58 9.99 16.53
C GLY A 21 0.40 9.58 17.40
N ARG A 22 0.63 9.43 18.71
CA ARG A 22 -0.42 9.12 19.68
C ARG A 22 -1.18 10.38 20.03
N TRP A 23 -2.51 10.27 20.09
CA TRP A 23 -3.40 11.38 20.44
C TRP A 23 -3.02 12.00 21.79
N GLY A 24 -2.90 13.32 21.80
CA GLY A 24 -2.55 14.10 23.00
C GLY A 24 -1.07 14.01 23.40
N VAL A 25 -0.25 13.23 22.70
CA VAL A 25 1.20 13.09 22.96
C VAL A 25 1.99 13.65 21.79
N GLU A 26 2.14 12.90 20.71
CA GLU A 26 2.78 13.36 19.47
C GLU A 26 1.77 13.99 18.49
N TYR A 27 0.51 13.55 18.53
CA TYR A 27 -0.57 14.06 17.68
C TYR A 27 -1.43 15.05 18.48
N THR A 28 -1.10 16.32 18.36
CA THR A 28 -1.74 17.43 19.10
C THR A 28 -2.19 18.51 18.12
N GLU A 29 -3.13 19.37 18.52
CA GLU A 29 -3.61 20.48 17.67
C GLU A 29 -2.46 21.33 17.08
N PRO A 30 -1.44 21.79 17.84
CA PRO A 30 -0.33 22.54 17.26
C PRO A 30 0.45 21.77 16.21
N VAL A 31 0.64 20.46 16.38
CA VAL A 31 1.34 19.59 15.42
C VAL A 31 0.52 19.46 14.13
N VAL A 32 -0.79 19.18 14.26
CA VAL A 32 -1.71 19.07 13.11
C VAL A 32 -1.74 20.36 12.32
N ARG A 33 -1.90 21.52 13.00
CA ARG A 33 -1.91 22.83 12.35
C ARG A 33 -0.58 23.17 11.68
N THR A 34 0.55 22.79 12.30
CA THR A 34 1.88 23.00 11.70
C THR A 34 2.08 22.18 10.44
N ILE A 35 1.73 20.89 10.46
CA ILE A 35 1.82 20.02 9.27
C ILE A 35 0.90 20.54 8.17
N THR A 36 -0.33 20.93 8.50
CA THR A 36 -1.30 21.46 7.54
C THR A 36 -0.82 22.77 6.92
N GLN A 37 -0.17 23.64 7.71
CA GLN A 37 0.44 24.86 7.18
C GLN A 37 1.57 24.53 6.19
N ALA A 38 2.44 23.55 6.52
CA ALA A 38 3.49 23.11 5.62
C ALA A 38 2.93 22.52 4.30
N ILE A 39 1.78 21.83 4.36
CA ILE A 39 1.07 21.37 3.16
C ILE A 39 0.54 22.58 2.36
N CYS A 40 -0.06 23.57 3.01
CA CYS A 40 -0.52 24.78 2.32
C CYS A 40 0.62 25.54 1.65
N ASP A 41 1.78 25.62 2.31
CA ASP A 41 2.97 26.24 1.71
C ASP A 41 3.41 25.51 0.44
N TYR A 42 3.44 24.17 0.49
CA TYR A 42 3.72 23.36 -0.69
C TYR A 42 2.73 23.64 -1.82
N LEU A 43 1.44 23.65 -1.52
CA LEU A 43 0.38 23.91 -2.52
C LEU A 43 0.49 25.30 -3.15
N LEU A 44 0.89 26.31 -2.36
CA LEU A 44 1.12 27.67 -2.86
C LEU A 44 2.36 27.73 -3.76
N GLU A 45 3.46 27.07 -3.37
CA GLU A 45 4.68 27.00 -4.18
C GLU A 45 4.47 26.21 -5.49
N ASP A 46 3.57 25.21 -5.49
CA ASP A 46 3.19 24.42 -6.67
C ASP A 46 2.13 25.14 -7.56
N GLY A 47 1.79 26.40 -7.24
CA GLY A 47 0.90 27.23 -8.03
C GLY A 47 -0.58 26.87 -7.96
N LEU A 48 -1.01 26.17 -6.90
CA LEU A 48 -2.38 25.67 -6.74
C LEU A 48 -3.29 26.60 -5.94
N ALA A 49 -2.89 27.85 -5.75
CA ALA A 49 -3.68 28.87 -5.05
C ALA A 49 -5.11 28.95 -5.57
N GLY A 50 -6.09 29.03 -4.67
CA GLY A 50 -7.52 29.17 -5.00
C GLY A 50 -8.21 27.91 -5.48
N LYS A 51 -7.50 26.76 -5.59
CA LYS A 51 -8.12 25.47 -5.85
C LYS A 51 -8.72 24.84 -4.59
N ILE A 52 -9.32 23.67 -4.72
CA ILE A 52 -10.06 22.98 -3.67
C ILE A 52 -9.14 21.94 -3.01
N VAL A 53 -9.01 22.01 -1.69
CA VAL A 53 -8.42 20.93 -0.88
C VAL A 53 -9.53 20.06 -0.35
N VAL A 54 -9.46 18.75 -0.62
CA VAL A 54 -10.36 17.75 -0.04
C VAL A 54 -9.84 17.35 1.32
N ILE A 55 -10.70 17.38 2.34
CA ILE A 55 -10.33 16.96 3.70
C ILE A 55 -11.24 15.81 4.11
N GLY A 56 -10.62 14.70 4.50
CA GLY A 56 -11.30 13.51 5.03
C GLY A 56 -10.70 13.06 6.35
N TYR A 57 -11.38 12.11 6.98
CA TYR A 57 -10.95 11.52 8.25
C TYR A 57 -11.40 10.06 8.36
N ASP A 58 -10.73 9.30 9.23
CA ASP A 58 -11.09 7.90 9.48
C ASP A 58 -12.11 7.75 10.63
N SER A 59 -12.44 6.51 10.99
CA SER A 59 -13.47 6.20 11.99
C SER A 59 -13.03 6.40 13.44
N ARG A 60 -11.76 6.69 13.71
CA ARG A 60 -11.18 6.81 15.05
C ARG A 60 -11.80 7.95 15.84
N GLU A 61 -11.74 7.83 17.18
CA GLU A 61 -12.14 8.90 18.11
C GLU A 61 -11.29 10.16 17.81
N TYR A 62 -11.94 11.32 17.70
CA TYR A 62 -11.31 12.64 17.41
C TYR A 62 -10.69 12.84 16.02
N ALA A 63 -10.82 11.92 15.09
CA ALA A 63 -10.29 12.12 13.74
C ALA A 63 -11.03 13.26 13.00
N ASP A 64 -12.32 13.43 13.28
CA ASP A 64 -13.16 14.55 12.84
C ASP A 64 -12.66 15.90 13.38
N ILE A 65 -12.29 15.99 14.67
CA ILE A 65 -11.71 17.19 15.27
C ILE A 65 -10.39 17.58 14.58
N ALA A 66 -9.55 16.60 14.27
CA ALA A 66 -8.31 16.85 13.55
C ALA A 66 -8.59 17.40 12.12
N ALA A 67 -9.64 16.88 11.45
CA ALA A 67 -10.06 17.40 10.15
C ALA A 67 -10.58 18.85 10.23
N GLU A 68 -11.26 19.22 11.32
CA GLU A 68 -11.65 20.61 11.58
C GLU A 68 -10.42 21.52 11.73
N TRP A 69 -9.39 21.11 12.49
CA TRP A 69 -8.15 21.87 12.62
C TRP A 69 -7.44 22.05 11.27
N CYS A 70 -7.44 21.01 10.42
CA CYS A 70 -6.91 21.10 9.07
C CYS A 70 -7.74 22.08 8.23
N THR A 71 -9.06 22.01 8.32
CA THR A 71 -10.00 22.91 7.60
C THR A 71 -9.74 24.37 7.90
N ASP A 72 -9.61 24.72 9.17
CA ASP A 72 -9.31 26.09 9.61
C ASP A 72 -8.04 26.65 8.96
N VAL A 73 -6.97 25.84 8.97
CA VAL A 73 -5.67 26.25 8.40
C VAL A 73 -5.76 26.41 6.89
N VAL A 74 -6.40 25.47 6.20
CA VAL A 74 -6.53 25.49 4.73
C VAL A 74 -7.37 26.69 4.28
N LEU A 75 -8.53 26.93 4.90
CA LEU A 75 -9.36 28.12 4.64
C LEU A 75 -8.60 29.41 4.95
N GLY A 76 -7.85 29.45 6.07
CA GLY A 76 -7.00 30.58 6.46
C GLY A 76 -5.95 30.94 5.42
N ASN A 77 -5.44 29.96 4.67
CA ASN A 77 -4.48 30.15 3.57
C ASN A 77 -5.16 30.52 2.23
N GLY A 78 -6.50 30.58 2.18
CA GLY A 78 -7.23 31.03 1.00
C GLY A 78 -7.59 29.96 0.00
N PHE A 79 -7.47 28.70 0.36
CA PHE A 79 -8.03 27.59 -0.43
C PHE A 79 -9.52 27.42 -0.15
N ALA A 80 -10.26 26.88 -1.11
CA ALA A 80 -11.57 26.32 -0.85
C ALA A 80 -11.41 24.92 -0.23
N VAL A 81 -12.38 24.51 0.60
CA VAL A 81 -12.34 23.20 1.28
C VAL A 81 -13.62 22.42 0.97
N HIS A 82 -13.44 21.17 0.51
CA HIS A 82 -14.46 20.14 0.54
C HIS A 82 -14.17 19.20 1.70
N LEU A 83 -14.97 19.29 2.77
CA LEU A 83 -14.87 18.45 3.95
C LEU A 83 -15.86 17.29 3.84
N THR A 84 -15.40 16.05 4.09
CA THR A 84 -16.32 14.93 4.05
C THR A 84 -17.32 14.98 5.21
N SER A 85 -18.59 14.72 4.91
CA SER A 85 -19.69 14.73 5.89
C SER A 85 -19.67 13.52 6.83
N ARG A 86 -18.78 12.57 6.57
CA ARG A 86 -18.56 11.34 7.34
C ARG A 86 -17.14 10.85 7.16
N ASP A 87 -16.75 9.92 8.03
CA ASP A 87 -15.51 9.16 7.85
C ASP A 87 -15.48 8.46 6.48
N THR A 88 -14.37 8.60 5.75
CA THR A 88 -14.30 8.27 4.33
C THR A 88 -13.01 7.53 3.98
N PRO A 89 -13.08 6.46 3.15
CA PRO A 89 -11.91 5.70 2.69
C PRO A 89 -10.87 6.56 1.97
N THR A 90 -9.60 6.27 2.21
CA THR A 90 -8.48 6.88 1.45
C THR A 90 -8.70 6.79 -0.07
N PRO A 91 -9.05 5.63 -0.68
CA PRO A 91 -9.26 5.55 -2.12
C PRO A 91 -10.47 6.36 -2.62
N ALA A 92 -11.53 6.49 -1.82
CA ALA A 92 -12.69 7.32 -2.20
C ALA A 92 -12.35 8.82 -2.20
N LEU A 93 -11.46 9.26 -1.30
CA LEU A 93 -10.93 10.63 -1.32
C LEU A 93 -10.02 10.87 -2.53
N ALA A 94 -9.15 9.91 -2.85
CA ALA A 94 -8.29 9.96 -4.04
C ALA A 94 -9.13 10.04 -5.33
N PHE A 95 -10.17 9.21 -5.44
CA PHE A 95 -11.15 9.27 -6.53
C PHE A 95 -11.81 10.63 -6.62
N TYR A 96 -12.30 11.17 -5.51
CA TYR A 96 -13.02 12.45 -5.51
C TYR A 96 -12.12 13.59 -5.98
N ALA A 97 -10.88 13.62 -5.54
CA ALA A 97 -9.90 14.61 -5.97
C ALA A 97 -9.53 14.46 -7.46
N GLY A 98 -9.19 13.25 -7.90
CA GLY A 98 -8.69 13.00 -9.25
C GLY A 98 -9.76 12.95 -10.32
N GLU A 99 -10.92 12.32 -10.05
CA GLU A 99 -11.95 12.08 -11.06
C GLU A 99 -13.11 13.07 -10.97
N VAL A 100 -13.54 13.47 -9.76
CA VAL A 100 -14.69 14.38 -9.62
C VAL A 100 -14.26 15.84 -9.70
N LEU A 101 -13.24 16.23 -8.97
CA LEU A 101 -12.72 17.60 -9.00
C LEU A 101 -11.76 17.84 -10.16
N ALA A 102 -10.94 16.86 -10.50
CA ALA A 102 -9.94 16.92 -11.57
C ALA A 102 -9.06 18.19 -11.45
N GLU A 103 -9.06 19.05 -12.48
CA GLU A 103 -8.25 20.28 -12.50
C GLU A 103 -8.61 21.30 -11.40
N ARG A 104 -9.76 21.16 -10.74
CA ARG A 104 -10.16 22.02 -9.61
C ARG A 104 -9.51 21.59 -8.28
N SER A 105 -9.00 20.37 -8.20
CA SER A 105 -8.34 19.85 -7.00
C SER A 105 -6.96 20.47 -6.78
N ALA A 106 -6.65 20.79 -5.51
CA ALA A 106 -5.30 21.07 -5.05
C ALA A 106 -4.62 19.82 -4.44
N GLY A 107 -5.41 18.91 -3.87
CA GLY A 107 -4.94 17.70 -3.20
C GLY A 107 -5.88 17.26 -2.10
N VAL A 108 -5.46 16.22 -1.38
CA VAL A 108 -6.24 15.59 -0.31
C VAL A 108 -5.45 15.59 1.00
N ILE A 109 -6.07 16.04 2.08
CA ILE A 109 -5.59 15.82 3.45
C ILE A 109 -6.52 14.79 4.08
N ASN A 110 -5.98 13.66 4.53
CA ASN A 110 -6.73 12.60 5.21
C ASN A 110 -6.22 12.40 6.64
N CYS A 111 -7.06 12.67 7.63
CA CYS A 111 -6.78 12.46 9.04
C CYS A 111 -6.95 10.99 9.39
N THR A 112 -5.90 10.19 9.20
CA THR A 112 -5.87 8.74 9.44
C THR A 112 -4.49 8.25 9.81
N SER A 113 -4.43 7.22 10.63
CA SER A 113 -3.22 6.42 10.86
C SER A 113 -3.27 5.04 10.21
N SER A 114 -4.24 4.79 9.31
CA SER A 114 -4.45 3.52 8.61
C SER A 114 -4.57 2.36 9.63
N HIS A 115 -3.86 1.27 9.46
CA HIS A 115 -3.87 0.05 10.28
C HIS A 115 -3.15 0.15 11.64
N ASN A 116 -2.69 1.33 12.07
CA ASN A 116 -2.04 1.47 13.37
C ASN A 116 -3.00 1.17 14.54
N PRO A 117 -2.48 0.85 15.75
CA PRO A 117 -3.30 0.70 16.95
C PRO A 117 -4.23 1.89 17.21
N VAL A 118 -5.30 1.65 17.97
CA VAL A 118 -6.42 2.60 18.15
C VAL A 118 -5.99 3.97 18.74
N GLU A 119 -4.95 4.01 19.54
CA GLU A 119 -4.41 5.22 20.16
C GLU A 119 -3.58 6.10 19.21
N TRP A 120 -3.27 5.60 18.01
CA TRP A 120 -2.52 6.33 17.00
C TRP A 120 -3.43 7.13 16.07
N HIS A 121 -2.98 8.31 15.72
CA HIS A 121 -3.57 9.19 14.73
C HIS A 121 -2.54 9.58 13.68
N GLY A 122 -2.98 10.18 12.58
CA GLY A 122 -2.06 10.59 11.54
C GLY A 122 -2.68 11.57 10.54
N ILE A 123 -1.83 12.11 9.68
CA ILE A 123 -2.20 12.93 8.54
C ILE A 123 -1.50 12.37 7.32
N LYS A 124 -2.26 12.01 6.30
CA LYS A 124 -1.77 11.71 4.95
C LYS A 124 -2.02 12.92 4.04
N PHE A 125 -1.18 13.11 3.06
CA PHE A 125 -1.39 14.07 1.98
C PHE A 125 -1.25 13.37 0.64
N SER A 126 -2.22 13.57 -0.26
CA SER A 126 -2.19 13.10 -1.64
C SER A 126 -2.28 14.26 -2.60
N LEU A 127 -1.67 14.11 -3.78
CA LEU A 127 -1.61 15.14 -4.80
C LEU A 127 -3.00 15.42 -5.43
N ARG A 128 -3.08 16.43 -6.29
CA ARG A 128 -4.32 16.87 -6.93
C ARG A 128 -5.07 15.80 -7.73
N ASP A 129 -4.34 14.84 -8.29
CA ASP A 129 -4.88 13.69 -9.04
C ASP A 129 -5.20 12.48 -8.16
N GLY A 130 -5.13 12.62 -6.83
CA GLY A 130 -5.30 11.56 -5.86
C GLY A 130 -4.05 10.72 -5.62
N SER A 131 -2.94 10.97 -6.31
CA SER A 131 -1.69 10.22 -6.13
C SER A 131 -1.13 10.35 -4.74
N ILE A 132 -0.62 9.25 -4.20
CA ILE A 132 0.18 9.27 -2.98
C ILE A 132 1.41 10.16 -3.14
N SER A 133 1.72 10.98 -2.14
CA SER A 133 2.80 11.97 -2.20
C SER A 133 4.18 11.33 -2.42
N PRO A 134 4.93 11.77 -3.44
CA PRO A 134 6.29 11.31 -3.70
C PRO A 134 7.28 11.88 -2.66
N PRO A 135 8.50 11.31 -2.56
CA PRO A 135 9.51 11.75 -1.59
C PRO A 135 9.75 13.26 -1.56
N ARG A 136 9.87 13.91 -2.71
CA ARG A 136 10.09 15.37 -2.82
C ARG A 136 9.04 16.20 -2.05
N VAL A 137 7.81 15.72 -2.01
CA VAL A 137 6.69 16.39 -1.31
C VAL A 137 6.73 16.10 0.19
N THR A 138 6.94 14.83 0.56
CA THR A 138 7.02 14.45 1.99
C THR A 138 8.23 15.07 2.67
N ASP A 139 9.36 15.20 1.98
CA ASP A 139 10.57 15.84 2.49
C ASP A 139 10.35 17.34 2.66
N PHE A 140 9.75 18.02 1.66
CA PHE A 140 9.36 19.42 1.77
C PHE A 140 8.47 19.67 3.00
N ILE A 141 7.42 18.87 3.20
CA ILE A 141 6.51 19.01 4.34
C ILE A 141 7.27 18.81 5.66
N SER A 142 8.19 17.83 5.74
CA SER A 142 9.01 17.58 6.93
C SER A 142 9.94 18.74 7.25
N GLU A 143 10.66 19.26 6.25
CA GLU A 143 11.60 20.39 6.38
C GLU A 143 10.86 21.66 6.80
N ARG A 144 9.74 21.96 6.13
CA ARG A 144 8.91 23.13 6.42
C ARG A 144 8.30 23.06 7.81
N SER A 145 7.79 21.89 8.21
CA SER A 145 7.28 21.66 9.58
C SER A 145 8.36 21.86 10.64
N THR A 146 9.58 21.40 10.37
CA THR A 146 10.75 21.59 11.27
C THR A 146 11.11 23.07 11.39
N ALA A 147 11.06 23.84 10.28
CA ALA A 147 11.33 25.28 10.31
C ALA A 147 10.29 26.04 11.15
N TYR A 148 9.02 25.66 11.07
CA TYR A 148 7.97 26.20 11.98
C TYR A 148 8.25 25.86 13.44
N GLN A 149 8.65 24.63 13.74
CA GLN A 149 8.99 24.20 15.10
C GLN A 149 10.13 25.03 15.72
N ARG A 150 11.11 25.42 14.90
CA ARG A 150 12.25 26.24 15.32
C ARG A 150 11.95 27.73 15.34
N SER A 151 10.72 28.13 15.07
CA SER A 151 10.32 29.54 14.92
C SER A 151 11.12 30.29 13.82
N GLU A 152 11.66 29.56 12.85
CA GLU A 152 12.32 30.11 11.67
C GLU A 152 11.29 30.66 10.66
N LEU A 153 10.06 30.18 10.75
CA LEU A 153 8.91 30.61 9.98
C LEU A 153 7.75 31.02 10.90
N THR A 154 6.94 31.94 10.43
CA THR A 154 5.72 32.38 11.11
C THR A 154 4.52 31.85 10.34
N HIS A 155 3.59 31.21 11.03
CA HIS A 155 2.32 30.78 10.43
C HIS A 155 1.61 31.95 9.75
N ALA A 156 0.99 31.70 8.59
CA ALA A 156 0.17 32.70 7.94
C ALA A 156 -0.93 33.19 8.90
N PRO A 157 -1.22 34.50 8.94
CA PRO A 157 -2.30 35.00 9.76
C PRO A 157 -3.62 34.41 9.29
N THR A 158 -4.38 33.83 10.23
CA THR A 158 -5.74 33.36 9.93
C THR A 158 -6.59 34.54 9.45
N LYS A 159 -7.29 34.38 8.32
CA LYS A 159 -8.24 35.38 7.84
C LYS A 159 -9.32 35.62 8.89
N GLN A 160 -9.79 36.84 9.04
CA GLN A 160 -10.88 37.17 9.99
C GLN A 160 -12.21 36.50 9.63
N ASP A 161 -12.43 36.19 8.34
CA ASP A 161 -13.55 35.39 7.84
C ASP A 161 -13.00 34.42 6.78
N PRO A 162 -12.57 33.22 7.19
CA PRO A 162 -11.99 32.24 6.27
C PRO A 162 -13.04 31.56 5.36
N GLY A 163 -14.33 31.76 5.59
CA GLY A 163 -15.42 31.05 4.92
C GLY A 163 -15.75 29.71 5.60
N HIS A 164 -16.58 28.92 4.94
CA HIS A 164 -17.01 27.60 5.43
C HIS A 164 -16.66 26.51 4.40
N PRO A 165 -16.37 25.28 4.85
CA PRO A 165 -16.17 24.17 3.94
C PRO A 165 -17.50 23.77 3.27
N GLU A 166 -17.41 23.28 2.04
CA GLU A 166 -18.50 22.54 1.41
C GLU A 166 -18.48 21.10 1.94
N MET A 167 -19.64 20.63 2.42
CA MET A 167 -19.76 19.26 2.92
C MET A 167 -20.05 18.30 1.76
N VAL A 168 -19.26 17.23 1.63
CA VAL A 168 -19.36 16.26 0.53
C VAL A 168 -19.42 14.82 1.03
N ASP A 169 -20.08 13.93 0.30
CA ASP A 169 -20.03 12.47 0.52
C ASP A 169 -19.60 11.79 -0.79
N PRO A 170 -18.35 11.33 -0.92
CA PRO A 170 -17.87 10.64 -2.11
C PRO A 170 -18.40 9.22 -2.30
N ARG A 171 -19.13 8.63 -1.35
CA ARG A 171 -19.44 7.21 -1.32
C ARG A 171 -20.22 6.75 -2.55
N GLU A 172 -21.37 7.37 -2.81
CA GLU A 172 -22.21 6.96 -3.94
C GLU A 172 -21.52 7.15 -5.30
N PRO A 173 -20.91 8.32 -5.60
CA PRO A 173 -20.14 8.48 -6.82
C PRO A 173 -18.99 7.48 -6.97
N TYR A 174 -18.30 7.16 -5.89
CA TYR A 174 -17.19 6.20 -5.91
C TYR A 174 -17.68 4.77 -6.15
N CYS A 175 -18.73 4.32 -5.47
CA CYS A 175 -19.33 3.01 -5.71
C CYS A 175 -19.82 2.87 -7.17
N GLN A 176 -20.47 3.91 -7.69
CA GLN A 176 -20.92 3.95 -9.07
C GLN A 176 -19.75 3.90 -10.06
N TRP A 177 -18.67 4.64 -9.77
CA TRP A 177 -17.46 4.62 -10.59
C TRP A 177 -16.78 3.25 -10.60
N LEU A 178 -16.76 2.51 -9.46
CA LEU A 178 -16.24 1.14 -9.40
C LEU A 178 -17.10 0.15 -10.20
N LEU A 179 -18.41 0.36 -10.25
CA LEU A 179 -19.37 -0.45 -11.01
C LEU A 179 -19.39 -0.10 -12.49
N ASP A 180 -18.98 1.12 -12.85
CA ASP A 180 -18.98 1.55 -14.23
C ASP A 180 -17.89 0.82 -15.01
N SER A 181 -18.35 -0.12 -15.83
CA SER A 181 -17.51 -0.92 -16.72
C SER A 181 -17.22 -0.20 -18.05
N GLY A 182 -17.32 1.13 -18.08
CA GLY A 182 -17.08 1.90 -19.29
C GLY A 182 -15.89 1.35 -20.07
N GLU A 183 -16.15 0.84 -21.28
CA GLU A 183 -15.16 0.25 -22.18
C GLU A 183 -14.16 1.32 -22.65
N THR A 184 -13.26 1.67 -21.78
CA THR A 184 -12.06 2.38 -22.18
C THR A 184 -10.89 1.40 -22.10
N ASP A 185 -10.01 1.40 -23.09
CA ASP A 185 -8.77 0.61 -23.10
C ASP A 185 -7.89 0.85 -21.85
N CYS A 186 -8.29 1.80 -21.01
CA CYS A 186 -7.55 2.27 -19.87
C CYS A 186 -8.02 1.69 -18.53
N ARG A 187 -9.27 1.24 -18.36
CA ARG A 187 -9.78 0.74 -17.08
C ARG A 187 -10.11 -0.75 -17.16
N ILE A 188 -9.86 -1.45 -16.05
CA ILE A 188 -10.30 -2.84 -15.90
C ILE A 188 -11.80 -2.85 -15.63
N SER A 189 -12.56 -3.52 -16.50
CA SER A 189 -14.00 -3.77 -16.29
C SER A 189 -14.21 -5.07 -15.53
N LEU A 190 -15.22 -5.09 -14.64
CA LEU A 190 -15.65 -6.29 -13.94
C LEU A 190 -16.82 -6.96 -14.69
N ASP A 191 -16.86 -8.28 -14.71
CA ASP A 191 -17.98 -9.03 -15.28
C ASP A 191 -19.07 -9.28 -14.21
N HIS A 192 -19.93 -8.29 -14.01
CA HIS A 192 -21.02 -8.36 -13.02
C HIS A 192 -21.98 -9.52 -13.27
N ASN A 193 -22.22 -9.90 -14.53
CA ASN A 193 -23.12 -11.02 -14.85
C ASN A 193 -22.51 -12.36 -14.45
N ARG A 194 -21.22 -12.54 -14.69
CA ARG A 194 -20.47 -13.72 -14.27
C ARG A 194 -20.41 -13.79 -12.74
N MET A 195 -20.10 -12.68 -12.07
CA MET A 195 -20.10 -12.60 -10.59
C MET A 195 -21.47 -12.97 -10.03
N ARG A 196 -22.55 -12.35 -10.51
CA ARG A 196 -23.93 -12.68 -10.08
C ARG A 196 -24.26 -14.15 -10.28
N SER A 197 -23.93 -14.71 -11.44
CA SER A 197 -24.24 -16.11 -11.76
C SER A 197 -23.44 -17.07 -10.88
N TYR A 198 -22.16 -16.83 -10.68
CA TYR A 198 -21.31 -17.70 -9.89
C TYR A 198 -21.66 -17.67 -8.41
N PHE A 199 -21.94 -16.47 -7.85
CA PHE A 199 -22.24 -16.31 -6.43
C PHE A 199 -23.71 -16.46 -6.08
N ALA A 200 -24.62 -16.76 -7.01
CA ALA A 200 -26.06 -16.79 -6.77
C ALA A 200 -26.49 -17.62 -5.55
N ASP A 201 -25.79 -18.72 -5.27
CA ASP A 201 -26.02 -19.65 -4.17
C ASP A 201 -24.85 -19.70 -3.16
N LYS A 202 -23.95 -18.73 -3.18
CA LYS A 202 -22.71 -18.71 -2.41
C LYS A 202 -22.62 -17.45 -1.57
N LEU A 203 -22.32 -17.63 -0.28
CA LEU A 203 -22.17 -16.54 0.67
C LEU A 203 -20.75 -15.96 0.64
N VAL A 204 -20.66 -14.63 0.69
CA VAL A 204 -19.42 -13.87 0.92
C VAL A 204 -19.51 -13.20 2.29
N ILE A 205 -18.45 -13.24 3.10
CA ILE A 205 -18.36 -12.49 4.35
C ILE A 205 -17.55 -11.22 4.10
N VAL A 206 -18.06 -10.08 4.53
CA VAL A 206 -17.37 -8.79 4.50
C VAL A 206 -17.07 -8.36 5.92
N ASP A 207 -15.80 -8.14 6.22
CA ASP A 207 -15.34 -7.56 7.49
C ASP A 207 -14.96 -6.11 7.27
N GLU A 208 -15.81 -5.20 7.72
CA GLU A 208 -15.58 -3.76 7.62
C GLU A 208 -14.69 -3.21 8.75
N MET A 209 -14.24 -4.06 9.68
CA MET A 209 -13.33 -3.77 10.81
C MET A 209 -13.60 -2.43 11.51
N HIS A 210 -14.90 -2.03 11.61
CA HIS A 210 -15.33 -0.74 12.15
C HIS A 210 -14.72 0.49 11.42
N GLY A 211 -14.05 0.26 10.29
CA GLY A 211 -13.33 1.25 9.51
C GLY A 211 -14.21 2.09 8.57
N THR A 212 -13.58 2.91 7.74
CA THR A 212 -14.26 3.79 6.78
C THR A 212 -14.90 3.05 5.61
N GLY A 213 -14.44 1.81 5.33
CA GLY A 213 -15.00 0.95 4.28
C GLY A 213 -16.45 0.51 4.50
N ARG A 214 -17.03 0.86 5.67
CA ARG A 214 -18.41 0.53 6.01
C ARG A 214 -19.40 1.08 4.98
N GLY A 215 -20.17 0.16 4.42
CA GLY A 215 -21.20 0.47 3.44
C GLY A 215 -20.75 0.41 1.99
N TYR A 216 -19.46 0.38 1.69
CA TYR A 216 -18.98 0.41 0.30
C TYR A 216 -19.14 -0.96 -0.37
N LEU A 217 -18.44 -1.99 0.11
CA LEU A 217 -18.56 -3.33 -0.48
C LEU A 217 -19.99 -3.86 -0.46
N ARG A 218 -20.72 -3.73 0.65
CA ARG A 218 -22.12 -4.20 0.73
C ARG A 218 -23.03 -3.50 -0.29
N THR A 219 -22.86 -2.20 -0.53
CA THR A 219 -23.63 -1.48 -1.57
C THR A 219 -23.31 -2.02 -2.95
N ILE A 220 -22.04 -2.25 -3.25
CA ILE A 220 -21.61 -2.78 -4.55
C ILE A 220 -22.10 -4.23 -4.75
N LEU A 221 -21.95 -5.09 -3.72
CA LEU A 221 -22.38 -6.49 -3.77
C LEU A 221 -23.91 -6.62 -3.92
N ASP A 222 -24.68 -5.74 -3.25
CA ASP A 222 -26.13 -5.68 -3.39
C ASP A 222 -26.55 -5.33 -4.82
N ILE A 223 -25.91 -4.31 -5.43
CA ILE A 223 -26.16 -3.92 -6.82
C ILE A 223 -25.79 -5.04 -7.80
N ILE A 224 -24.66 -5.70 -7.60
CA ILE A 224 -24.25 -6.84 -8.42
C ILE A 224 -25.18 -8.04 -8.23
N GLY A 225 -25.76 -8.21 -7.04
CA GLY A 225 -26.59 -9.35 -6.66
C GLY A 225 -25.78 -10.54 -6.12
N VAL A 226 -24.69 -10.28 -5.42
CA VAL A 226 -23.87 -11.28 -4.72
C VAL A 226 -24.35 -11.39 -3.28
N PRO A 227 -24.77 -12.59 -2.78
CA PRO A 227 -25.15 -12.78 -1.39
C PRO A 227 -23.98 -12.53 -0.42
N PHE A 228 -24.22 -11.73 0.61
CA PHE A 228 -23.18 -11.41 1.59
C PHE A 228 -23.73 -11.33 3.02
N GLN A 229 -22.81 -11.45 3.97
CA GLN A 229 -23.00 -11.12 5.38
C GLN A 229 -21.89 -10.21 5.83
N VAL A 230 -22.20 -9.19 6.64
CA VAL A 230 -21.23 -8.21 7.15
C VAL A 230 -20.94 -8.46 8.62
N ILE A 231 -19.68 -8.36 9.01
CA ILE A 231 -19.25 -8.30 10.41
C ILE A 231 -18.53 -6.96 10.66
N HIS A 232 -18.46 -6.52 11.92
CA HIS A 232 -17.93 -5.22 12.34
C HIS A 232 -18.52 -4.04 11.54
N ALA A 233 -19.84 -4.09 11.28
CA ALA A 233 -20.57 -3.17 10.40
C ALA A 233 -20.82 -1.77 11.00
N GLU A 234 -20.73 -1.65 12.33
CA GLU A 234 -21.00 -0.41 13.05
C GLU A 234 -19.76 0.48 13.15
N ARG A 235 -19.96 1.80 13.15
CA ARG A 235 -18.88 2.70 13.50
C ARG A 235 -18.59 2.53 15.00
N ASP A 236 -17.37 2.11 15.30
CA ASP A 236 -16.86 2.15 16.67
C ASP A 236 -15.53 2.93 16.66
N PRO A 237 -15.45 4.12 17.29
CA PRO A 237 -14.25 4.92 17.33
C PRO A 237 -13.05 4.25 18.01
N ARG A 238 -13.30 3.18 18.77
CA ARG A 238 -12.31 2.34 19.44
C ARG A 238 -12.12 1.00 18.75
N LEU A 239 -12.55 0.89 17.49
CA LEU A 239 -12.40 -0.28 16.62
C LEU A 239 -12.99 -1.57 17.24
N GLY A 240 -14.11 -1.47 17.99
CA GLY A 240 -14.78 -2.63 18.58
C GLY A 240 -13.94 -3.43 19.57
N GLY A 241 -12.89 -2.83 20.12
CA GLY A 241 -11.91 -3.51 20.97
C GLY A 241 -10.81 -4.24 20.20
N LEU A 242 -10.78 -4.17 18.88
CA LEU A 242 -9.63 -4.61 18.10
C LEU A 242 -8.41 -3.75 18.46
N ARG A 243 -7.26 -4.38 18.65
CA ARG A 243 -6.01 -3.63 18.89
C ARG A 243 -5.66 -2.74 17.69
N ALA A 244 -5.92 -3.24 16.50
CA ALA A 244 -5.75 -2.53 15.24
C ALA A 244 -6.73 -3.11 14.20
N ALA A 245 -7.31 -2.27 13.36
CA ALA A 245 -8.06 -2.72 12.19
C ALA A 245 -7.05 -2.94 11.05
N ASN A 246 -6.39 -4.11 11.09
CA ASN A 246 -5.44 -4.57 10.07
C ASN A 246 -5.94 -5.90 9.52
N PRO A 247 -6.27 -6.04 8.22
CA PRO A 247 -6.87 -7.23 7.65
C PRO A 247 -5.85 -8.35 7.39
N GLU A 248 -4.86 -8.49 8.25
CA GLU A 248 -3.83 -9.52 8.25
C GLU A 248 -3.83 -10.28 9.58
N GLU A 249 -3.19 -11.43 9.61
CA GLU A 249 -3.00 -12.16 10.86
C GLU A 249 -2.18 -11.34 11.88
N PRO A 250 -2.52 -11.37 13.17
CA PRO A 250 -3.58 -12.17 13.82
C PRO A 250 -4.96 -11.47 13.88
N HIS A 251 -5.13 -10.28 13.29
CA HIS A 251 -6.32 -9.44 13.48
C HIS A 251 -7.55 -9.93 12.68
N ILE A 252 -7.34 -10.76 11.66
CA ILE A 252 -8.39 -11.27 10.76
C ILE A 252 -9.11 -12.53 11.29
N GLN A 253 -8.86 -12.94 12.53
CA GLN A 253 -9.32 -14.22 13.10
C GLN A 253 -10.84 -14.39 13.06
N LEU A 254 -11.61 -13.33 13.40
CA LEU A 254 -13.07 -13.42 13.38
C LEU A 254 -13.62 -13.64 11.97
N LEU A 255 -13.01 -13.03 10.96
CA LEU A 255 -13.38 -13.27 9.56
C LEU A 255 -13.13 -14.74 9.17
N LYS A 256 -11.98 -15.30 9.52
CA LYS A 256 -11.63 -16.72 9.28
C LYS A 256 -12.64 -17.67 9.92
N GLU A 257 -12.95 -17.45 11.19
CA GLU A 257 -13.93 -18.24 11.94
C GLU A 257 -15.34 -18.13 11.35
N THR A 258 -15.74 -16.92 10.94
CA THR A 258 -17.06 -16.68 10.34
C THR A 258 -17.20 -17.38 9.00
N VAL A 259 -16.17 -17.27 8.12
CA VAL A 259 -16.14 -18.00 6.84
C VAL A 259 -16.25 -19.51 7.07
N ALA A 260 -15.44 -20.06 7.98
CA ALA A 260 -15.47 -21.50 8.28
C ALA A 260 -16.83 -21.95 8.84
N LYS A 261 -17.40 -21.19 9.76
CA LYS A 261 -18.67 -21.53 10.45
C LYS A 261 -19.87 -21.43 9.53
N THR A 262 -19.92 -20.43 8.66
CA THR A 262 -21.07 -20.19 7.77
C THR A 262 -21.02 -21.01 6.49
N GLY A 263 -19.86 -21.60 6.15
CA GLY A 263 -19.62 -22.25 4.87
C GLY A 263 -19.50 -21.25 3.71
N ALA A 264 -19.24 -19.99 4.01
CA ALA A 264 -19.00 -18.97 2.99
C ALA A 264 -17.82 -19.36 2.10
N VAL A 265 -17.90 -18.97 0.83
CA VAL A 265 -16.84 -19.31 -0.16
C VAL A 265 -15.71 -18.31 -0.18
N LEU A 266 -15.91 -17.13 0.40
CA LEU A 266 -14.93 -16.04 0.42
C LEU A 266 -15.17 -15.11 1.60
N GLY A 267 -14.09 -14.61 2.20
CA GLY A 267 -14.08 -13.54 3.18
C GLY A 267 -13.23 -12.36 2.70
N LEU A 268 -13.74 -11.15 2.87
CA LEU A 268 -13.13 -9.89 2.45
C LEU A 268 -13.00 -8.98 3.65
N GLY A 269 -11.78 -8.62 4.04
CA GLY A 269 -11.49 -7.68 5.14
C GLY A 269 -10.88 -6.38 4.62
N LEU A 270 -11.18 -5.27 5.30
CA LEU A 270 -10.63 -3.93 4.98
C LEU A 270 -9.97 -3.34 6.22
N ASP A 271 -8.89 -2.55 6.07
CA ASP A 271 -8.32 -1.80 7.19
C ASP A 271 -9.11 -0.53 7.53
N THR A 272 -8.64 0.22 8.53
CA THR A 272 -9.38 1.39 9.05
C THR A 272 -9.75 2.40 7.96
N ASP A 273 -8.86 2.70 7.02
CA ASP A 273 -9.09 3.64 5.93
C ASP A 273 -9.28 2.97 4.56
N ALA A 274 -9.50 1.65 4.58
CA ALA A 274 -9.87 0.80 3.45
C ALA A 274 -8.88 0.85 2.28
N ASP A 275 -7.62 1.20 2.53
CA ASP A 275 -6.57 1.18 1.52
C ASP A 275 -5.92 -0.22 1.40
N ARG A 276 -6.20 -1.15 2.35
CA ARG A 276 -5.71 -2.52 2.38
C ARG A 276 -6.84 -3.53 2.38
N TYR A 277 -6.52 -4.74 1.90
CA TYR A 277 -7.43 -5.87 1.85
C TYR A 277 -6.90 -7.07 2.64
N GLY A 278 -7.81 -7.90 3.14
CA GLY A 278 -7.52 -9.22 3.67
C GLY A 278 -8.44 -10.25 3.03
N ILE A 279 -7.88 -11.34 2.54
CA ILE A 279 -8.63 -12.34 1.79
C ILE A 279 -8.61 -13.67 2.54
N VAL A 280 -9.79 -14.23 2.72
CA VAL A 280 -9.99 -15.54 3.35
C VAL A 280 -10.75 -16.45 2.39
N ASP A 281 -10.17 -17.60 2.05
CA ASP A 281 -10.80 -18.61 1.21
C ASP A 281 -11.76 -19.48 2.03
N ARG A 282 -12.53 -20.32 1.36
CA ARG A 282 -13.42 -21.30 1.98
C ARG A 282 -12.71 -22.08 3.09
N GLY A 283 -13.48 -22.44 4.14
CA GLY A 283 -12.92 -23.13 5.30
C GLY A 283 -12.12 -22.25 6.26
N GLY A 284 -12.04 -20.94 6.01
CA GLY A 284 -11.33 -19.98 6.89
C GLY A 284 -9.83 -19.88 6.64
N SER A 285 -9.37 -20.28 5.46
CA SER A 285 -7.95 -20.21 5.10
C SER A 285 -7.56 -18.80 4.67
N TYR A 286 -6.64 -18.17 5.39
CA TYR A 286 -6.08 -16.87 4.99
C TYR A 286 -5.21 -17.04 3.73
N ILE A 287 -5.35 -16.10 2.79
CA ILE A 287 -4.55 -16.06 1.56
C ILE A 287 -3.58 -14.89 1.67
N GLU A 288 -2.30 -15.21 1.65
CA GLU A 288 -1.22 -14.23 1.73
C GLU A 288 -1.30 -13.19 0.59
N PRO A 289 -1.00 -11.89 0.85
CA PRO A 289 -1.07 -10.85 -0.17
C PRO A 289 -0.22 -11.12 -1.40
N ASN A 290 0.93 -11.76 -1.24
CA ASN A 290 1.79 -12.19 -2.35
C ASN A 290 1.07 -13.18 -3.29
N ALA A 291 0.34 -14.13 -2.73
CA ALA A 291 -0.45 -15.09 -3.51
C ALA A 291 -1.62 -14.41 -4.23
N VAL A 292 -2.31 -13.48 -3.54
CA VAL A 292 -3.40 -12.69 -4.15
C VAL A 292 -2.87 -11.87 -5.33
N LEU A 293 -1.76 -11.15 -5.15
CA LEU A 293 -1.16 -10.33 -6.20
C LEU A 293 -0.72 -11.19 -7.40
N ALA A 294 -0.11 -12.34 -7.16
CA ALA A 294 0.31 -13.27 -8.21
C ALA A 294 -0.88 -13.83 -9.00
N MET A 295 -1.93 -14.29 -8.31
CA MET A 295 -3.14 -14.79 -8.94
C MET A 295 -3.86 -13.70 -9.74
N LEU A 296 -3.97 -12.48 -9.22
CA LEU A 296 -4.55 -11.34 -9.94
C LEU A 296 -3.70 -10.95 -11.16
N THR A 297 -2.38 -10.99 -11.06
CA THR A 297 -1.48 -10.73 -12.20
C THR A 297 -1.70 -11.75 -13.31
N ARG A 298 -1.77 -13.06 -12.98
CA ARG A 298 -2.13 -14.11 -13.92
C ARG A 298 -3.51 -13.87 -14.52
N TYR A 299 -4.51 -13.64 -13.67
CA TYR A 299 -5.88 -13.44 -14.12
C TYR A 299 -6.01 -12.28 -15.11
N LEU A 300 -5.47 -11.12 -14.77
CA LEU A 300 -5.60 -9.92 -15.60
C LEU A 300 -4.74 -10.00 -16.87
N GLY A 301 -3.47 -10.39 -16.72
CA GLY A 301 -2.52 -10.36 -17.84
C GLY A 301 -2.59 -11.57 -18.74
N VAL A 302 -2.64 -12.78 -18.19
CA VAL A 302 -2.58 -14.02 -18.97
C VAL A 302 -3.98 -14.45 -19.40
N GLU A 303 -4.90 -14.59 -18.46
CA GLU A 303 -6.24 -15.14 -18.76
C GLU A 303 -7.14 -14.13 -19.51
N ARG A 304 -7.07 -12.84 -19.11
CA ARG A 304 -7.86 -11.79 -19.77
C ARG A 304 -7.12 -11.08 -20.91
N GLY A 305 -5.82 -11.33 -21.08
CA GLY A 305 -5.01 -10.71 -22.14
C GLY A 305 -4.83 -9.19 -21.98
N LEU A 306 -4.99 -8.65 -20.77
CA LEU A 306 -4.79 -7.22 -20.55
C LEU A 306 -3.30 -6.89 -20.55
N THR A 307 -2.94 -5.81 -21.22
CA THR A 307 -1.55 -5.36 -21.37
C THR A 307 -1.17 -4.30 -20.34
N GLY A 308 0.10 -4.21 -20.02
CA GLY A 308 0.68 -3.20 -19.14
C GLY A 308 1.86 -3.75 -18.35
N CYS A 309 2.56 -2.87 -17.61
CA CYS A 309 3.64 -3.30 -16.73
C CYS A 309 3.11 -3.80 -15.38
N VAL A 310 3.84 -4.74 -14.80
CA VAL A 310 3.67 -5.14 -13.40
C VAL A 310 4.68 -4.37 -12.57
N ALA A 311 4.23 -3.67 -11.53
CA ALA A 311 5.10 -2.91 -10.65
C ALA A 311 5.00 -3.44 -9.21
N THR A 312 6.13 -3.74 -8.60
CA THR A 312 6.18 -4.37 -7.28
C THR A 312 7.38 -3.90 -6.47
N THR A 313 7.44 -4.27 -5.21
CA THR A 313 8.59 -3.95 -4.36
C THR A 313 9.58 -5.11 -4.30
N TYR A 314 10.83 -4.82 -4.00
CA TYR A 314 11.89 -5.84 -3.90
C TYR A 314 11.65 -6.90 -2.80
N VAL A 315 10.68 -6.68 -1.91
CA VAL A 315 10.27 -7.66 -0.88
C VAL A 315 8.97 -8.39 -1.22
N THR A 316 8.45 -8.17 -2.43
CA THR A 316 7.28 -8.89 -2.96
C THR A 316 7.74 -10.17 -3.67
N THR A 317 6.83 -11.12 -3.88
CA THR A 317 7.16 -12.44 -4.47
C THR A 317 7.75 -12.34 -5.89
N HIS A 318 8.76 -13.17 -6.16
CA HIS A 318 9.42 -13.28 -7.47
C HIS A 318 8.65 -14.14 -8.49
N ILE A 319 7.58 -14.83 -8.08
CA ILE A 319 6.71 -15.56 -9.03
C ILE A 319 6.09 -14.62 -10.06
N LEU A 320 5.92 -13.33 -9.72
CA LEU A 320 5.41 -12.28 -10.61
C LEU A 320 6.25 -12.15 -11.89
N GLU A 321 7.56 -12.34 -11.79
CA GLU A 321 8.48 -12.25 -12.92
C GLU A 321 8.21 -13.36 -13.95
N ARG A 322 7.90 -14.56 -13.46
CA ARG A 322 7.57 -15.73 -14.30
C ARG A 322 6.21 -15.59 -14.95
N ILE A 323 5.21 -15.12 -14.19
CA ILE A 323 3.87 -14.83 -14.72
C ILE A 323 3.94 -13.74 -15.80
N ALA A 324 4.70 -12.67 -15.52
CA ALA A 324 4.80 -11.54 -16.44
C ALA A 324 5.53 -11.88 -17.75
N ALA A 325 6.29 -12.97 -17.79
CA ALA A 325 6.91 -13.46 -19.02
C ALA A 325 5.87 -13.92 -20.07
N ASP A 326 4.70 -14.38 -19.62
CA ASP A 326 3.60 -14.84 -20.47
C ASP A 326 2.59 -13.71 -20.82
N ILE A 327 2.78 -12.52 -20.25
CA ILE A 327 1.91 -11.37 -20.54
C ILE A 327 2.40 -10.69 -21.82
N GLU A 328 1.51 -10.51 -22.79
CA GLU A 328 1.79 -9.67 -23.95
C GLU A 328 1.94 -8.22 -23.50
N ASN A 329 3.04 -7.60 -23.87
CA ASN A 329 3.34 -6.26 -23.44
C ASN A 329 3.42 -5.27 -24.59
N ASN A 330 2.98 -4.07 -24.29
CA ASN A 330 3.35 -2.91 -25.07
C ASN A 330 4.87 -2.73 -24.98
N ASP A 331 5.59 -2.86 -26.11
CA ASP A 331 7.06 -2.78 -26.20
C ASP A 331 7.63 -1.49 -25.59
N SER A 332 6.83 -0.41 -25.52
CA SER A 332 7.23 0.87 -24.92
C SER A 332 7.49 0.79 -23.42
N PHE A 333 7.03 -0.27 -22.74
CA PHE A 333 7.17 -0.45 -21.28
C PHE A 333 8.04 -1.62 -20.85
N ARG A 334 8.70 -2.32 -21.75
CA ARG A 334 9.73 -3.31 -21.38
C ARG A 334 10.93 -2.57 -20.77
N PRO A 335 11.47 -3.05 -19.65
CA PRO A 335 12.75 -2.53 -19.15
C PRO A 335 13.80 -2.55 -20.25
N ALA A 336 14.59 -1.49 -20.35
CA ALA A 336 15.71 -1.47 -21.28
C ALA A 336 16.68 -2.62 -20.93
N PRO A 337 17.26 -3.34 -21.92
CA PRO A 337 18.25 -4.36 -21.64
C PRO A 337 19.39 -3.80 -20.76
N GLY A 338 19.74 -4.53 -19.69
CA GLY A 338 20.78 -4.12 -18.74
C GLY A 338 20.38 -3.01 -17.76
N SER A 339 19.08 -2.57 -17.73
CA SER A 339 18.62 -1.64 -16.71
C SER A 339 18.48 -2.35 -15.37
N LEU A 340 18.96 -1.72 -14.30
CA LEU A 340 18.84 -2.25 -12.95
C LEU A 340 17.49 -1.87 -12.33
N PRO A 341 16.91 -2.72 -11.48
CA PRO A 341 15.80 -2.35 -10.61
C PRO A 341 16.07 -1.06 -9.85
N MET A 342 15.02 -0.28 -9.59
CA MET A 342 15.16 1.07 -9.03
C MET A 342 15.84 1.06 -7.64
N HIS A 343 15.57 0.03 -6.81
CA HIS A 343 16.21 -0.11 -5.50
C HIS A 343 17.73 -0.38 -5.59
N ARG A 344 18.21 -1.00 -6.69
CA ARG A 344 19.63 -1.28 -6.93
C ARG A 344 20.38 -0.09 -7.57
N ARG A 345 19.69 1.01 -7.85
CA ARG A 345 20.29 2.27 -8.36
C ARG A 345 20.71 3.22 -7.25
N ASP A 346 20.38 2.89 -5.99
CA ASP A 346 20.88 3.69 -4.87
C ASP A 346 22.41 3.77 -4.94
N PRO A 347 23.02 4.97 -4.88
CA PRO A 347 24.48 5.13 -4.99
C PRO A 347 25.25 4.40 -3.88
N ASP A 348 24.60 4.15 -2.74
CA ASP A 348 25.17 3.38 -1.64
C ASP A 348 25.03 1.86 -1.82
N TYR A 349 24.27 1.39 -2.84
CA TYR A 349 24.06 -0.04 -3.09
C TYR A 349 25.33 -0.71 -3.59
N LYS A 350 25.74 -1.80 -2.96
CA LYS A 350 26.94 -2.57 -3.30
C LYS A 350 26.57 -4.00 -3.66
N VAL A 351 27.07 -4.48 -4.79
CA VAL A 351 27.08 -5.90 -5.12
C VAL A 351 28.25 -6.57 -4.40
N VAL A 352 27.94 -7.54 -3.58
CA VAL A 352 28.92 -8.31 -2.79
C VAL A 352 29.31 -9.59 -3.52
N ARG A 353 28.35 -10.24 -4.19
CA ARG A 353 28.54 -11.49 -4.93
C ARG A 353 27.53 -11.60 -6.08
N GLY A 354 27.98 -12.14 -7.21
CA GLY A 354 27.18 -12.33 -8.42
C GLY A 354 26.95 -11.03 -9.20
N ALA A 355 26.39 -11.15 -10.38
CA ALA A 355 26.02 -10.03 -11.22
C ALA A 355 24.54 -9.66 -11.01
N PRO A 356 24.17 -8.38 -10.92
CA PRO A 356 22.78 -7.96 -10.81
C PRO A 356 21.98 -8.19 -12.09
N ASP A 357 22.63 -8.42 -13.22
CA ASP A 357 22.03 -8.42 -14.58
C ASP A 357 21.10 -9.62 -14.84
N GLY A 358 21.19 -10.71 -14.06
CA GLY A 358 20.35 -11.90 -14.23
C GLY A 358 18.93 -11.78 -13.68
N MET A 359 18.61 -10.71 -12.95
CA MET A 359 17.32 -10.54 -12.27
C MET A 359 16.43 -9.45 -12.87
N VAL A 360 16.78 -8.86 -14.00
CA VAL A 360 15.91 -7.94 -14.72
C VAL A 360 15.04 -8.77 -15.66
N THR A 361 13.91 -9.20 -15.16
CA THR A 361 12.95 -9.93 -15.96
C THR A 361 12.03 -9.00 -16.74
N ARG A 362 11.54 -9.55 -17.83
CA ARG A 362 10.65 -8.86 -18.76
C ARG A 362 9.39 -8.41 -18.01
N ASN A 363 9.07 -7.10 -18.11
CA ASN A 363 7.77 -6.53 -17.75
C ASN A 363 7.46 -6.36 -16.25
N VAL A 364 8.34 -6.77 -15.33
CA VAL A 364 8.22 -6.48 -13.89
C VAL A 364 9.20 -5.41 -13.50
N PHE A 365 8.69 -4.38 -12.86
CA PHE A 365 9.47 -3.28 -12.31
C PHE A 365 9.54 -3.42 -10.80
N THR A 366 10.70 -3.71 -10.28
CA THR A 366 10.95 -3.82 -8.85
C THR A 366 11.44 -2.48 -8.31
N VAL A 367 10.73 -1.95 -7.33
CA VAL A 367 11.02 -0.64 -6.75
C VAL A 367 11.22 -0.73 -5.23
N LEU A 368 11.59 0.40 -4.62
CA LEU A 368 11.64 0.53 -3.17
C LEU A 368 10.28 0.27 -2.53
N THR A 369 10.25 -0.16 -1.26
CA THR A 369 9.01 -0.42 -0.54
C THR A 369 8.19 0.87 -0.41
N GLY A 370 6.93 0.79 -0.82
CA GLY A 370 5.95 1.86 -0.77
C GLY A 370 5.28 2.09 -2.11
N LEU A 371 3.95 2.13 -2.11
CA LEU A 371 3.17 2.32 -3.34
C LEU A 371 3.56 3.61 -4.09
N LYS A 372 4.05 4.62 -3.39
CA LYS A 372 4.55 5.86 -4.02
C LYS A 372 5.65 5.64 -5.07
N TYR A 373 6.40 4.54 -4.97
CA TYR A 373 7.39 4.17 -5.97
C TYR A 373 6.77 3.32 -7.08
N ILE A 374 5.79 2.50 -6.75
CA ILE A 374 5.04 1.67 -7.71
C ILE A 374 4.32 2.56 -8.73
N ILE A 375 3.60 3.58 -8.28
CA ILE A 375 2.85 4.48 -9.17
C ILE A 375 3.75 5.38 -10.02
N GLN A 376 5.04 5.54 -9.68
CA GLN A 376 6.00 6.25 -10.53
C GLN A 376 6.41 5.41 -11.74
N VAL A 377 6.35 4.08 -11.66
CA VAL A 377 6.78 3.19 -12.75
C VAL A 377 6.10 3.52 -14.08
N PRO A 378 4.77 3.61 -14.18
CA PRO A 378 4.13 3.94 -15.44
C PRO A 378 4.37 5.39 -15.90
N GLN A 379 4.94 6.25 -15.04
CA GLN A 379 5.34 7.62 -15.36
C GLN A 379 6.79 7.73 -15.85
N MET A 380 7.56 6.63 -15.82
CA MET A 380 8.98 6.62 -16.18
C MET A 380 9.19 6.34 -17.67
N ALA A 381 10.35 6.76 -18.15
CA ALA A 381 10.93 6.26 -19.39
C ALA A 381 11.45 4.82 -19.21
N ARG A 382 11.79 4.14 -20.32
CA ARG A 382 12.25 2.73 -20.32
C ARG A 382 13.54 2.49 -19.54
N ASP A 383 14.35 3.52 -19.35
CA ASP A 383 15.58 3.49 -18.57
C ASP A 383 15.37 3.81 -17.08
N TYR A 384 14.13 3.83 -16.60
CA TYR A 384 13.69 4.22 -15.26
C TYR A 384 13.90 5.70 -14.91
N THR A 385 14.14 6.57 -15.87
CA THR A 385 14.14 8.01 -15.62
C THR A 385 12.71 8.49 -15.43
N LEU A 386 12.41 9.13 -14.30
CA LEU A 386 11.11 9.73 -14.06
C LEU A 386 10.93 10.91 -15.02
N LEU A 387 9.80 10.93 -15.72
CA LEU A 387 9.46 12.01 -16.64
C LEU A 387 8.90 13.19 -15.84
N ASP A 388 9.36 14.39 -16.16
CA ASP A 388 8.82 15.63 -15.56
C ASP A 388 7.36 15.87 -15.97
N ASP A 389 7.00 15.44 -17.18
CA ASP A 389 5.64 15.51 -17.72
C ASP A 389 5.24 14.11 -18.24
N PRO A 390 4.68 13.26 -17.38
CA PRO A 390 4.21 11.94 -17.80
C PRO A 390 3.00 12.09 -18.75
N PRO A 391 2.88 11.19 -19.75
CA PRO A 391 1.78 11.28 -20.70
C PRO A 391 0.43 11.15 -19.98
N PRO A 392 -0.64 11.79 -20.48
CA PRO A 392 -1.97 11.82 -19.83
C PRO A 392 -2.56 10.44 -19.54
N ASP A 393 -2.16 9.44 -20.34
CA ASP A 393 -2.60 8.05 -20.23
C ASP A 393 -1.69 7.18 -19.36
N TRP A 394 -0.80 7.76 -18.56
CA TRP A 394 0.19 6.99 -17.79
C TRP A 394 -0.43 5.91 -16.89
N ARG A 395 -1.63 6.14 -16.34
CA ARG A 395 -2.34 5.13 -15.54
C ARG A 395 -2.75 3.89 -16.34
N CYS A 396 -2.91 4.02 -17.67
CA CYS A 396 -3.22 2.91 -18.57
C CYS A 396 -2.03 1.97 -18.80
N ARG A 397 -0.84 2.42 -18.46
CA ARG A 397 0.41 1.69 -18.67
C ARG A 397 0.68 0.65 -17.58
N LEU A 398 0.10 0.84 -16.40
CA LEU A 398 0.16 -0.13 -15.33
C LEU A 398 -0.88 -1.23 -15.59
N LEU A 399 -0.49 -2.49 -15.58
CA LEU A 399 -1.44 -3.60 -15.49
C LEU A 399 -1.91 -3.73 -14.04
N ILE A 400 -0.96 -3.97 -13.16
CA ILE A 400 -1.18 -4.09 -11.72
C ILE A 400 0.07 -3.66 -10.95
N GLY A 401 -0.11 -2.98 -9.84
CA GLY A 401 0.95 -2.63 -8.91
C GLY A 401 0.57 -2.99 -7.48
N GLY A 402 1.45 -3.66 -6.74
CA GLY A 402 1.11 -4.09 -5.40
C GLY A 402 2.31 -4.40 -4.51
N GLU A 403 2.02 -4.49 -3.22
CA GLU A 403 2.98 -4.75 -2.14
C GLU A 403 2.58 -5.99 -1.35
N GLN A 404 3.57 -6.65 -0.73
CA GLN A 404 3.34 -7.74 0.23
C GLN A 404 2.53 -7.32 1.47
N ALA A 405 2.32 -6.02 1.69
CA ALA A 405 1.57 -5.45 2.81
C ALA A 405 0.11 -5.12 2.43
N SER A 406 -0.53 -5.96 1.63
CA SER A 406 -1.97 -5.90 1.30
C SER A 406 -2.42 -4.61 0.61
N GLY A 407 -1.53 -3.91 -0.08
CA GLY A 407 -1.87 -2.71 -0.85
C GLY A 407 -1.70 -2.96 -2.35
N LEU A 408 -2.69 -2.64 -3.16
CA LEU A 408 -2.58 -2.69 -4.61
C LEU A 408 -3.38 -1.58 -5.31
N THR A 409 -2.97 -1.31 -6.53
CA THR A 409 -3.71 -0.55 -7.55
C THR A 409 -3.53 -1.21 -8.91
N SER A 410 -4.27 -0.78 -9.91
CA SER A 410 -4.24 -1.40 -11.24
C SER A 410 -4.52 -0.41 -12.36
N LYS A 411 -4.52 -0.90 -13.58
CA LYS A 411 -4.74 -0.17 -14.82
C LYS A 411 -5.93 0.77 -14.72
N GLY A 412 -5.67 2.08 -14.93
CA GLY A 412 -6.69 3.13 -14.97
C GLY A 412 -7.42 3.39 -13.66
N HIS A 413 -6.95 2.81 -12.56
CA HIS A 413 -7.52 3.03 -11.24
C HIS A 413 -6.92 4.26 -10.54
N VAL A 414 -7.43 4.61 -9.35
CA VAL A 414 -6.83 5.67 -8.55
C VAL A 414 -5.37 5.37 -8.25
N PRO A 415 -4.48 6.37 -8.27
CA PRO A 415 -3.04 6.16 -8.06
C PRO A 415 -2.68 6.10 -6.57
N ASP A 416 -3.46 5.35 -5.82
CA ASP A 416 -3.24 4.98 -4.43
C ASP A 416 -3.75 3.56 -4.20
N LYS A 417 -3.45 2.98 -3.04
CA LYS A 417 -3.93 1.66 -2.64
C LYS A 417 -5.45 1.66 -2.46
N ASP A 418 -6.07 0.58 -2.86
CA ASP A 418 -7.52 0.42 -2.76
C ASP A 418 -7.92 -1.01 -2.39
N GLY A 419 -8.26 -1.22 -1.11
CA GLY A 419 -8.71 -2.51 -0.60
C GLY A 419 -10.10 -2.90 -1.09
N ILE A 420 -10.96 -1.92 -1.39
CA ILE A 420 -12.30 -2.15 -1.94
C ILE A 420 -12.18 -2.68 -3.37
N TRP A 421 -11.38 -2.02 -4.19
CA TRP A 421 -11.11 -2.47 -5.56
C TRP A 421 -10.41 -3.83 -5.61
N ALA A 422 -9.41 -4.06 -4.75
CA ALA A 422 -8.75 -5.35 -4.63
C ALA A 422 -9.74 -6.48 -4.33
N SER A 423 -10.69 -6.23 -3.41
CA SER A 423 -11.75 -7.18 -3.06
C SER A 423 -12.65 -7.50 -4.26
N LEU A 424 -12.99 -6.50 -5.07
CA LEU A 424 -13.81 -6.68 -6.28
C LEU A 424 -13.05 -7.45 -7.36
N LEU A 425 -11.76 -7.19 -7.57
CA LEU A 425 -10.92 -7.97 -8.49
C LEU A 425 -10.82 -9.43 -8.08
N VAL A 426 -10.71 -9.72 -6.77
CA VAL A 426 -10.70 -11.10 -6.25
C VAL A 426 -12.04 -11.80 -6.51
N LEU A 427 -13.17 -11.12 -6.29
CA LEU A 427 -14.50 -11.66 -6.59
C LEU A 427 -14.64 -12.01 -8.07
N ASP A 428 -14.23 -11.10 -8.97
CA ASP A 428 -14.30 -11.31 -10.41
C ASP A 428 -13.38 -12.48 -10.85
N MET A 429 -12.18 -12.56 -10.30
CA MET A 429 -11.24 -13.66 -10.51
C MET A 429 -11.81 -15.01 -10.07
N VAL A 430 -12.36 -15.09 -8.85
CA VAL A 430 -12.98 -16.32 -8.32
C VAL A 430 -14.17 -16.76 -9.19
N ALA A 431 -14.99 -15.81 -9.63
CA ALA A 431 -16.10 -16.10 -10.55
C ALA A 431 -15.61 -16.56 -11.94
N TYR A 432 -14.47 -16.05 -12.41
CA TYR A 432 -13.86 -16.46 -13.67
C TYR A 432 -13.37 -17.91 -13.64
N PHE A 433 -12.56 -18.25 -12.64
CA PHE A 433 -12.02 -19.61 -12.53
C PHE A 433 -13.06 -20.63 -12.03
N GLY A 434 -14.12 -20.20 -11.36
CA GLY A 434 -15.18 -21.06 -10.86
C GLY A 434 -14.75 -22.00 -9.73
N THR A 435 -13.64 -21.72 -9.06
CA THR A 435 -13.05 -22.58 -8.02
C THR A 435 -12.52 -21.77 -6.84
N SER A 436 -11.89 -22.42 -5.84
CA SER A 436 -11.33 -21.77 -4.64
C SER A 436 -10.02 -21.05 -4.95
N LEU A 437 -9.69 -20.06 -4.11
CA LEU A 437 -8.40 -19.37 -4.20
C LEU A 437 -7.22 -20.31 -3.98
N GLN A 438 -7.35 -21.28 -3.08
CA GLN A 438 -6.30 -22.30 -2.86
C GLN A 438 -6.06 -23.15 -4.11
N GLU A 439 -7.11 -23.48 -4.87
CA GLU A 439 -6.98 -24.22 -6.13
C GLU A 439 -6.36 -23.36 -7.22
N ILE A 440 -6.79 -22.10 -7.35
CA ILE A 440 -6.18 -21.13 -8.29
C ILE A 440 -4.70 -20.93 -7.96
N TRP A 441 -4.36 -20.80 -6.68
CA TRP A 441 -2.98 -20.64 -6.22
C TRP A 441 -2.14 -21.87 -6.53
N ARG A 442 -2.64 -23.07 -6.22
CA ARG A 442 -1.95 -24.32 -6.51
C ARG A 442 -1.69 -24.51 -8.01
N GLU A 443 -2.68 -24.16 -8.84
CA GLU A 443 -2.51 -24.18 -10.29
C GLU A 443 -1.48 -23.13 -10.75
N THR A 444 -1.53 -21.92 -10.22
CA THR A 444 -0.55 -20.87 -10.51
C THR A 444 0.88 -21.32 -10.15
N GLN A 445 1.06 -21.94 -8.98
CA GLN A 445 2.36 -22.50 -8.59
C GLN A 445 2.79 -23.67 -9.49
N SER A 446 1.86 -24.47 -9.96
CA SER A 446 2.16 -25.57 -10.90
C SER A 446 2.66 -25.06 -12.26
N LEU A 447 2.13 -23.91 -12.72
CA LEU A 447 2.51 -23.30 -14.00
C LEU A 447 3.81 -22.50 -13.89
N TYR A 448 4.00 -21.79 -12.79
CA TYR A 448 5.06 -20.77 -12.65
C TYR A 448 6.10 -21.09 -11.57
N GLY A 449 6.05 -22.28 -10.98
CA GLY A 449 6.94 -22.69 -9.91
C GLY A 449 6.44 -22.34 -8.50
N GLY A 450 6.90 -23.09 -7.51
CA GLY A 450 6.55 -22.90 -6.11
C GLY A 450 7.08 -21.57 -5.56
N SER A 451 6.28 -20.94 -4.70
CA SER A 451 6.68 -19.77 -3.94
C SER A 451 6.03 -19.85 -2.56
N ILE A 452 6.86 -20.01 -1.54
CA ILE A 452 6.46 -19.97 -0.13
C ILE A 452 7.09 -18.71 0.44
N THR A 453 6.27 -17.78 0.91
CA THR A 453 6.75 -16.51 1.47
C THR A 453 6.54 -16.46 2.98
N ALA A 454 7.46 -15.84 3.71
CA ALA A 454 7.37 -15.66 5.15
C ALA A 454 7.97 -14.33 5.58
N PRO A 455 7.16 -13.38 6.04
CA PRO A 455 7.66 -12.20 6.74
C PRO A 455 8.01 -12.57 8.19
N ILE A 456 9.16 -12.09 8.67
CA ILE A 456 9.61 -12.24 10.06
C ILE A 456 9.92 -10.85 10.61
N ASN A 457 9.34 -10.52 11.76
CA ASN A 457 9.63 -9.28 12.47
C ASN A 457 10.47 -9.60 13.71
N LEU A 458 11.72 -9.14 13.72
CA LEU A 458 12.65 -9.34 14.82
C LEU A 458 12.72 -8.05 15.65
N THR A 459 12.43 -8.14 16.95
CA THR A 459 12.66 -7.02 17.87
C THR A 459 14.16 -6.90 18.15
N VAL A 460 14.79 -5.87 17.59
CA VAL A 460 16.23 -5.64 17.68
C VAL A 460 16.49 -4.21 18.11
N PRO A 461 17.27 -3.98 19.18
CA PRO A 461 17.67 -2.62 19.59
C PRO A 461 18.39 -1.89 18.45
N ASP A 462 18.17 -0.58 18.33
CA ASP A 462 18.65 0.22 17.18
C ASP A 462 20.17 0.07 16.95
N LYS A 463 20.97 0.00 18.03
CA LYS A 463 22.43 -0.17 17.92
C LYS A 463 22.87 -1.49 17.27
N HIS A 464 22.00 -2.48 17.22
CA HIS A 464 22.30 -3.80 16.64
C HIS A 464 21.71 -4.01 15.24
N LYS A 465 20.84 -3.10 14.75
CA LYS A 465 20.20 -3.24 13.44
C LYS A 465 21.20 -3.27 12.29
N ALA A 466 22.11 -2.29 12.24
CA ALA A 466 23.11 -2.21 11.18
C ALA A 466 24.08 -3.42 11.21
N PRO A 467 24.69 -3.80 12.36
CA PRO A 467 25.52 -5.00 12.43
C PRO A 467 24.80 -6.28 12.01
N PHE A 468 23.51 -6.43 12.34
CA PHE A 468 22.73 -7.59 11.92
C PHE A 468 22.59 -7.67 10.39
N ILE A 469 22.27 -6.54 9.74
CA ILE A 469 22.15 -6.48 8.27
C ILE A 469 23.50 -6.77 7.62
N ASP A 470 24.57 -6.18 8.14
CA ASP A 470 25.92 -6.34 7.59
C ASP A 470 26.44 -7.78 7.69
N SER A 471 26.06 -8.53 8.74
CA SER A 471 26.41 -9.95 8.88
C SER A 471 25.90 -10.81 7.71
N TYR A 472 24.75 -10.49 7.15
CA TYR A 472 24.22 -11.20 5.98
C TYR A 472 24.91 -10.79 4.68
N LEU A 473 25.36 -9.54 4.53
CA LEU A 473 26.22 -9.16 3.42
C LEU A 473 27.60 -9.85 3.52
N ASP A 474 28.14 -10.04 4.73
CA ASP A 474 29.37 -10.79 4.95
C ASP A 474 29.17 -12.29 4.67
N ALA A 475 28.06 -12.90 5.09
CA ALA A 475 27.70 -14.26 4.69
C ALA A 475 27.60 -14.42 3.15
N GLY A 476 27.18 -13.37 2.45
CA GLY A 476 27.25 -13.29 0.99
C GLY A 476 28.67 -13.46 0.45
N ARG A 477 29.68 -12.90 1.11
CA ARG A 477 31.11 -13.07 0.77
C ARG A 477 31.59 -14.50 1.02
N ASP A 478 31.15 -15.11 2.10
CA ASP A 478 31.51 -16.50 2.46
C ASP A 478 30.91 -17.53 1.50
N GLY A 479 29.85 -17.15 0.78
CA GLY A 479 29.27 -17.93 -0.31
C GLY A 479 28.33 -19.04 0.13
N ARG A 480 27.96 -19.14 1.41
CA ARG A 480 26.98 -20.10 1.94
C ARG A 480 26.16 -19.49 3.05
N LEU A 481 24.85 -19.81 3.08
CA LEU A 481 23.93 -19.46 4.15
C LEU A 481 22.91 -20.60 4.36
N ALA A 482 22.67 -21.02 5.58
CA ALA A 482 21.70 -22.08 5.93
C ALA A 482 21.88 -23.38 5.10
N GLY A 483 23.14 -23.74 4.77
CA GLY A 483 23.44 -24.91 3.94
C GLY A 483 23.35 -24.69 2.43
N MET A 484 22.76 -23.60 1.97
CA MET A 484 22.60 -23.25 0.55
C MET A 484 23.79 -22.42 0.04
N ALA A 485 24.06 -22.47 -1.26
CA ALA A 485 25.07 -21.64 -1.90
C ALA A 485 24.51 -20.22 -2.14
N VAL A 486 25.26 -19.17 -1.80
CA VAL A 486 24.88 -17.80 -2.14
C VAL A 486 25.33 -17.55 -3.58
N VAL A 487 24.35 -17.38 -4.49
CA VAL A 487 24.62 -17.08 -5.91
C VAL A 487 24.60 -15.59 -6.20
N PHE A 488 23.84 -14.84 -5.43
CA PHE A 488 23.85 -13.37 -5.47
C PHE A 488 23.76 -12.80 -4.04
N ALA A 489 24.50 -11.74 -3.78
CA ALA A 489 24.34 -10.91 -2.58
C ALA A 489 24.61 -9.44 -2.94
N GLY A 490 23.75 -8.57 -2.47
CA GLY A 490 23.87 -7.14 -2.64
C GLY A 490 23.10 -6.38 -1.56
N GLY A 491 23.33 -5.08 -1.48
CA GLY A 491 22.62 -4.26 -0.51
C GLY A 491 23.33 -2.96 -0.18
N ILE A 492 22.79 -2.29 0.82
CA ILE A 492 23.32 -1.04 1.37
C ILE A 492 23.75 -1.33 2.80
N PRO A 493 25.04 -1.26 3.13
CA PRO A 493 25.53 -1.54 4.47
C PRO A 493 24.73 -0.81 5.57
N GLY A 494 24.32 -1.55 6.59
CA GLY A 494 23.50 -1.07 7.70
C GLY A 494 22.04 -0.74 7.39
N LYS A 495 21.64 -0.78 6.11
CA LYS A 495 20.29 -0.38 5.69
C LYS A 495 19.50 -1.47 4.99
N TYR A 496 20.17 -2.34 4.22
CA TYR A 496 19.48 -3.33 3.40
C TYR A 496 20.43 -4.44 2.96
N ALA A 497 19.96 -5.68 3.02
CA ALA A 497 20.63 -6.83 2.42
C ALA A 497 19.64 -7.66 1.61
N GLU A 498 20.08 -8.16 0.46
CA GLU A 498 19.36 -9.15 -0.34
C GLU A 498 20.30 -10.25 -0.79
N LEU A 499 19.82 -11.49 -0.67
CA LEU A 499 20.55 -12.67 -1.10
C LEU A 499 19.64 -13.55 -1.95
N MET A 500 20.22 -14.14 -3.00
CA MET A 500 19.64 -15.24 -3.75
C MET A 500 20.46 -16.50 -3.49
N LEU A 501 19.78 -17.60 -3.18
CA LEU A 501 20.39 -18.82 -2.70
C LEU A 501 20.02 -19.99 -3.62
N GLU A 502 21.00 -20.85 -3.87
CA GLU A 502 20.84 -22.08 -4.62
C GLU A 502 20.81 -23.27 -3.65
N ASP A 503 19.75 -24.06 -3.70
CA ASP A 503 19.61 -25.27 -2.90
C ASP A 503 20.40 -26.45 -3.49
N GLU A 504 20.39 -27.59 -2.81
CA GLU A 504 21.10 -28.81 -3.23
C GLU A 504 20.62 -29.41 -4.56
N ASN A 505 19.43 -29.00 -5.02
CA ASN A 505 18.86 -29.43 -6.30
C ASN A 505 19.16 -28.44 -7.44
N GLY A 506 19.94 -27.40 -7.18
CA GLY A 506 20.28 -26.36 -8.16
C GLY A 506 19.17 -25.32 -8.36
N ASN A 507 18.20 -25.26 -7.44
CA ASN A 507 17.11 -24.29 -7.53
C ASN A 507 17.51 -22.97 -6.87
N THR A 508 17.44 -21.89 -7.63
CA THR A 508 17.81 -20.53 -7.22
C THR A 508 16.63 -19.68 -6.78
N ASP A 509 15.41 -20.23 -6.72
CA ASP A 509 14.19 -19.53 -6.29
C ASP A 509 14.09 -19.42 -4.76
N ASN A 510 15.21 -19.11 -4.10
CA ASN A 510 15.27 -18.91 -2.66
C ASN A 510 15.87 -17.54 -2.37
N PHE A 511 15.08 -16.65 -1.79
CA PHE A 511 15.41 -15.25 -1.57
C PHE A 511 15.33 -14.87 -0.11
N LEU A 512 16.23 -13.99 0.30
CA LEU A 512 16.26 -13.38 1.62
C LEU A 512 16.44 -11.87 1.46
N HIS A 513 15.53 -11.10 2.03
CA HIS A 513 15.61 -9.65 2.10
C HIS A 513 15.54 -9.19 3.54
N ILE A 514 16.44 -8.29 3.95
CA ILE A 514 16.52 -7.78 5.32
C ILE A 514 16.58 -6.27 5.29
N ARG A 515 15.74 -5.61 6.09
CA ARG A 515 15.77 -4.17 6.28
C ARG A 515 15.33 -3.74 7.67
N PRO A 516 15.81 -2.61 8.19
CA PRO A 516 15.30 -2.07 9.44
C PRO A 516 13.91 -1.45 9.23
N SER A 517 13.08 -1.45 10.26
CA SER A 517 11.92 -0.56 10.32
C SER A 517 12.38 0.87 10.63
N GLY A 518 11.84 1.84 9.89
CA GLY A 518 12.12 3.27 10.13
C GLY A 518 11.36 3.86 11.32
N THR A 519 10.32 3.16 11.82
CA THR A 519 9.39 3.69 12.83
C THR A 519 9.32 2.84 14.10
N GLU A 520 9.87 1.61 14.07
CA GLU A 520 9.76 0.65 15.15
C GLU A 520 11.14 0.03 15.46
N PRO A 521 11.38 -0.46 16.68
CA PRO A 521 12.62 -1.16 17.03
C PRO A 521 12.65 -2.58 16.46
N LEU A 522 12.41 -2.71 15.15
CA LEU A 522 12.32 -3.97 14.44
C LEU A 522 13.29 -4.02 13.26
N ILE A 523 13.76 -5.23 12.96
CA ILE A 523 14.26 -5.65 11.65
C ILE A 523 13.16 -6.47 10.99
N ARG A 524 12.89 -6.21 9.72
CA ARG A 524 11.98 -6.98 8.90
C ARG A 524 12.78 -7.86 7.95
N VAL A 525 12.54 -9.16 8.05
CA VAL A 525 13.12 -10.19 7.19
C VAL A 525 12.00 -10.74 6.32
N TYR A 526 12.25 -10.82 5.04
CA TYR A 526 11.33 -11.41 4.06
C TYR A 526 12.01 -12.59 3.41
N LEU A 527 11.39 -13.76 3.56
CA LEU A 527 11.84 -15.00 2.95
C LEU A 527 10.91 -15.39 1.82
N GLU A 528 11.48 -15.88 0.75
CA GLU A 528 10.77 -16.61 -0.29
C GLU A 528 11.58 -17.84 -0.68
N THR A 529 10.94 -18.99 -0.73
CA THR A 529 11.59 -20.25 -1.08
C THR A 529 10.70 -21.13 -1.95
N SER A 530 11.31 -22.01 -2.68
CA SER A 530 10.63 -23.02 -3.51
C SER A 530 10.16 -24.25 -2.72
N SER A 531 10.62 -24.42 -1.47
CA SER A 531 10.32 -25.59 -0.65
C SER A 531 10.26 -25.28 0.84
N GLU A 532 9.44 -26.05 1.57
CA GLU A 532 9.37 -26.00 3.03
C GLU A 532 10.71 -26.32 3.71
N LEU A 533 11.52 -27.18 3.10
CA LEU A 533 12.84 -27.53 3.64
C LEU A 533 13.75 -26.29 3.65
N ALA A 534 13.84 -25.57 2.53
CA ALA A 534 14.61 -24.33 2.42
C ALA A 534 14.06 -23.25 3.36
N MET A 535 12.72 -23.11 3.46
CA MET A 535 12.07 -22.17 4.37
C MET A 535 12.47 -22.43 5.84
N ASN A 536 12.37 -23.69 6.27
CA ASN A 536 12.70 -24.08 7.64
C ASN A 536 14.19 -23.88 7.96
N ALA A 537 15.08 -24.14 7.00
CA ALA A 537 16.53 -23.92 7.17
C ALA A 537 16.84 -22.42 7.34
N LEU A 538 16.24 -21.55 6.52
CA LEU A 538 16.44 -20.10 6.63
C LEU A 538 15.84 -19.55 7.92
N ARG A 539 14.64 -19.96 8.32
CA ARG A 539 14.04 -19.55 9.59
C ARG A 539 14.91 -19.92 10.78
N ALA A 540 15.37 -21.17 10.85
CA ALA A 540 16.23 -21.62 11.93
C ALA A 540 17.53 -20.79 12.03
N LYS A 541 18.12 -20.44 10.88
CA LYS A 541 19.31 -19.57 10.85
C LYS A 541 19.03 -18.17 11.35
N ILE A 542 17.91 -17.58 10.96
CA ILE A 542 17.51 -16.23 11.39
C ILE A 542 17.22 -16.20 12.89
N ASP A 543 16.54 -17.23 13.42
CA ASP A 543 16.22 -17.33 14.83
C ASP A 543 17.50 -17.51 15.67
N GLU A 544 18.47 -18.32 15.18
CA GLU A 544 19.79 -18.46 15.79
C GLU A 544 20.54 -17.12 15.87
N ASP A 545 20.59 -16.39 14.74
CA ASP A 545 21.28 -15.11 14.65
C ASP A 545 20.61 -14.02 15.50
N ALA A 546 19.28 -14.02 15.55
CA ALA A 546 18.52 -13.11 16.40
C ALA A 546 18.74 -13.38 17.90
N ALA A 547 18.88 -14.65 18.30
CA ALA A 547 19.15 -15.05 19.68
C ALA A 547 20.59 -14.71 20.13
N ALA A 548 21.51 -14.46 19.20
CA ALA A 548 22.90 -14.05 19.47
C ALA A 548 23.08 -12.56 19.71
N ILE A 549 22.02 -11.72 19.53
CA ILE A 549 22.02 -10.26 19.74
C ILE A 549 21.61 -9.89 21.18
#